data_ba91ae6121ff6491fc928d29935e6991
#
_entry.id   ba91ae6121ff6491fc928d29935e6991
#
_cell.length_a   1.000
_cell.length_b   1.000
_cell.length_c   1.000
_cell.angle_alpha   90.00
_cell.angle_beta   90.00
_cell.angle_gamma   90.00
#
_symmetry.space_group_name_H-M   'P 1'
#
loop_
_entity.id
_entity.type
_entity.pdbx_description
1 polymer ?
#
loop_
_entity_poly.entity_id
_entity_poly.type
_entity_poly.pdbx_seq_one_letter_code
_entity_poly.pdbx_strand_id
1 'polypeptide(L)'
;GDKSRTKVLALEHAYHGDTFRAMEVGDDEDYHLAFPNKRDVVHIPTEISALEEAFAQYHDQLNCVLVEPLLQGAGGMRMYDISFLKRARELCDQYGVLLIFDEVATGFGRTGNRFVADLVLPDILVLGKALTGGYIGHAATVANHKVYDAFYSDDPNHALMHGPTFMGNALACAAALKGIEIFEREDYLSKI
;
A
#
# COMPACT_ATOMS: atom_id res chain seq x y z
N GLY A 1 -11.63 -16.50 -1.63
CA GLY A 1 -12.04 -15.22 -1.06
C GLY A 1 -13.53 -14.95 -1.28
N ASP A 2 -14.09 -14.06 -0.51
CA ASP A 2 -15.48 -13.65 -0.64
C ASP A 2 -15.67 -12.76 -1.89
N LYS A 3 -16.40 -13.27 -2.87
CA LYS A 3 -16.63 -12.59 -4.16
C LYS A 3 -17.53 -11.35 -4.05
N SER A 4 -18.22 -11.15 -2.91
CA SER A 4 -19.04 -9.95 -2.68
C SER A 4 -18.22 -8.73 -2.29
N ARG A 5 -16.99 -8.93 -1.81
CA ARG A 5 -16.07 -7.86 -1.39
C ARG A 5 -15.22 -7.38 -2.56
N THR A 6 -15.73 -6.39 -3.28
CA THR A 6 -15.06 -5.83 -4.47
C THR A 6 -14.54 -4.43 -4.26
N LYS A 7 -15.03 -3.71 -3.23
CA LYS A 7 -14.69 -2.30 -3.03
C LYS A 7 -13.32 -2.10 -2.39
N VAL A 8 -12.62 -1.09 -2.85
CA VAL A 8 -11.41 -0.54 -2.25
C VAL A 8 -11.76 0.78 -1.57
N LEU A 9 -11.37 0.94 -0.31
CA LEU A 9 -11.38 2.23 0.38
C LEU A 9 -10.02 2.88 0.20
N ALA A 10 -10.00 4.10 -0.33
CA ALA A 10 -8.80 4.89 -0.55
C ALA A 10 -8.99 6.33 -0.05
N LEU A 11 -7.93 7.10 0.00
CA LEU A 11 -7.99 8.49 0.42
C LEU A 11 -8.25 9.41 -0.78
N GLU A 12 -8.95 10.51 -0.54
CA GLU A 12 -8.95 11.65 -1.45
C GLU A 12 -7.51 12.10 -1.74
N HIS A 13 -7.24 12.52 -2.97
CA HIS A 13 -5.90 12.89 -3.45
C HIS A 13 -4.87 11.75 -3.47
N ALA A 14 -5.29 10.49 -3.38
CA ALA A 14 -4.38 9.35 -3.41
C ALA A 14 -3.76 9.15 -4.78
N TYR A 15 -2.49 8.73 -4.80
CA TYR A 15 -1.78 8.31 -6.00
C TYR A 15 -1.05 6.99 -5.74
N HIS A 16 -1.32 5.98 -6.54
CA HIS A 16 -0.78 4.63 -6.36
C HIS A 16 -0.04 4.09 -7.60
N GLY A 17 0.30 4.95 -8.55
CA GLY A 17 1.01 4.59 -9.78
C GLY A 17 0.12 4.53 -11.01
N ASP A 18 0.72 4.11 -12.14
CA ASP A 18 0.19 4.28 -13.49
C ASP A 18 -0.31 2.98 -14.12
N THR A 19 -0.46 1.90 -13.36
CA THR A 19 -1.18 0.71 -13.84
C THR A 19 -2.69 0.96 -13.79
N PHE A 20 -3.46 0.32 -14.67
CA PHE A 20 -4.91 0.58 -14.77
C PHE A 20 -5.63 0.53 -13.42
N ARG A 21 -5.39 -0.50 -12.61
CA ARG A 21 -6.06 -0.60 -11.31
C ARG A 21 -5.55 0.43 -10.31
N ALA A 22 -4.26 0.78 -10.34
CA ALA A 22 -3.71 1.84 -9.49
C ALA A 22 -4.31 3.20 -9.85
N MET A 23 -4.49 3.50 -11.15
CA MET A 23 -5.16 4.71 -11.62
C MET A 23 -6.64 4.76 -11.21
N GLU A 24 -7.34 3.61 -11.24
CA GLU A 24 -8.74 3.54 -10.77
C GLU A 24 -8.86 3.83 -9.27
N VAL A 25 -7.90 3.38 -8.47
CA VAL A 25 -7.89 3.58 -7.02
C VAL A 25 -7.40 4.98 -6.64
N GLY A 26 -6.54 5.58 -7.46
CA GLY A 26 -6.09 6.94 -7.26
C GLY A 26 -7.23 7.96 -7.33
N ASP A 27 -7.02 9.12 -6.72
CA ASP A 27 -7.93 10.25 -6.75
C ASP A 27 -7.15 11.51 -7.13
N ASP A 28 -6.52 11.44 -8.29
CA ASP A 28 -5.85 12.59 -8.86
C ASP A 28 -6.67 13.14 -10.04
N GLU A 29 -6.85 14.44 -10.07
CA GLU A 29 -7.54 15.14 -11.12
C GLU A 29 -6.62 15.56 -12.28
N ASP A 30 -5.30 15.51 -12.05
CA ASP A 30 -4.32 16.09 -12.98
C ASP A 30 -3.64 15.02 -13.86
N TYR A 31 -3.32 13.84 -13.33
CA TYR A 31 -2.48 12.85 -14.00
C TYR A 31 -3.25 11.85 -14.85
N HIS A 32 -4.45 11.44 -14.41
CA HIS A 32 -5.17 10.31 -14.99
C HIS A 32 -6.54 10.67 -15.59
N LEU A 33 -6.75 11.92 -15.99
CA LEU A 33 -8.01 12.42 -16.58
C LEU A 33 -8.53 11.58 -17.76
N ALA A 34 -7.63 10.96 -18.52
CA ALA A 34 -7.99 10.10 -19.65
C ALA A 34 -8.52 8.71 -19.20
N PHE A 35 -8.45 8.37 -17.92
CA PHE A 35 -8.83 7.07 -17.37
C PHE A 35 -9.84 7.20 -16.21
N PRO A 36 -11.06 7.69 -16.48
CA PRO A 36 -12.00 8.11 -15.44
C PRO A 36 -12.71 6.94 -14.72
N ASN A 37 -12.29 5.70 -14.93
CA ASN A 37 -13.02 4.54 -14.42
C ASN A 37 -12.63 4.21 -12.98
N LYS A 38 -13.38 4.76 -12.03
CA LYS A 38 -13.21 4.54 -10.56
C LYS A 38 -14.19 3.49 -10.03
N ARG A 39 -14.37 2.37 -10.73
CA ARG A 39 -15.29 1.31 -10.31
C ARG A 39 -14.87 0.71 -8.97
N ASP A 40 -15.85 0.53 -8.11
CA ASP A 40 -15.68 -0.12 -6.81
C ASP A 40 -14.61 0.54 -5.91
N VAL A 41 -14.44 1.86 -6.02
CA VAL A 41 -13.57 2.63 -5.14
C VAL A 41 -14.41 3.64 -4.33
N VAL A 42 -14.14 3.72 -3.05
CA VAL A 42 -14.71 4.72 -2.13
C VAL A 42 -13.57 5.62 -1.68
N HIS A 43 -13.63 6.90 -2.02
CA HIS A 43 -12.66 7.89 -1.57
C HIS A 43 -13.19 8.62 -0.34
N ILE A 44 -12.33 8.80 0.65
CA ILE A 44 -12.64 9.53 1.89
C ILE A 44 -11.51 10.50 2.23
N PRO A 45 -11.81 11.62 2.91
CA PRO A 45 -10.77 12.46 3.49
C PRO A 45 -10.05 11.74 4.66
N THR A 46 -8.98 12.35 5.16
CA THR A 46 -8.13 11.77 6.22
C THR A 46 -8.70 11.96 7.64
N GLU A 47 -10.00 12.14 7.78
CA GLU A 47 -10.70 12.26 9.06
C GLU A 47 -11.19 10.89 9.57
N ILE A 48 -11.02 10.65 10.88
CA ILE A 48 -11.46 9.40 11.52
C ILE A 48 -12.97 9.19 11.39
N SER A 49 -13.77 10.25 11.48
CA SER A 49 -15.23 10.18 11.32
C SER A 49 -15.63 9.67 9.93
N ALA A 50 -14.97 10.17 8.87
CA ALA A 50 -15.23 9.71 7.51
C ALA A 50 -14.85 8.23 7.31
N LEU A 51 -13.75 7.79 7.93
CA LEU A 51 -13.33 6.40 7.95
C LEU A 51 -14.39 5.50 8.64
N GLU A 52 -14.89 5.91 9.80
CA GLU A 52 -15.91 5.18 10.55
C GLU A 52 -17.24 5.12 9.78
N GLU A 53 -17.66 6.21 9.17
CA GLU A 53 -18.85 6.26 8.31
C GLU A 53 -18.73 5.33 7.10
N ALA A 54 -17.56 5.32 6.44
CA ALA A 54 -17.30 4.43 5.31
C ALA A 54 -17.36 2.95 5.73
N PHE A 55 -16.81 2.59 6.88
CA PHE A 55 -16.91 1.24 7.41
C PHE A 55 -18.34 0.89 7.82
N ALA A 56 -19.08 1.80 8.45
CA ALA A 56 -20.49 1.58 8.80
C ALA A 56 -21.34 1.27 7.57
N GLN A 57 -21.03 1.91 6.43
CA GLN A 57 -21.80 1.77 5.21
C GLN A 57 -21.36 0.60 4.33
N TYR A 58 -20.04 0.26 4.28
CA TYR A 58 -19.47 -0.59 3.24
C TYR A 58 -18.67 -1.79 3.76
N HIS A 59 -18.55 -2.03 5.07
CA HIS A 59 -17.65 -3.07 5.63
C HIS A 59 -17.86 -4.47 5.05
N ASP A 60 -19.07 -4.82 4.64
CA ASP A 60 -19.42 -6.11 4.01
C ASP A 60 -19.02 -6.20 2.53
N GLN A 61 -18.75 -5.07 1.89
CA GLN A 61 -18.33 -4.95 0.49
C GLN A 61 -16.83 -4.61 0.35
N LEU A 62 -16.19 -4.13 1.43
CA LEU A 62 -14.78 -3.74 1.40
C LEU A 62 -13.87 -4.97 1.33
N ASN A 63 -12.99 -4.97 0.34
CA ASN A 63 -11.87 -5.90 0.20
C ASN A 63 -10.67 -5.41 1.00
N CYS A 64 -10.30 -4.15 0.80
CA CYS A 64 -9.14 -3.54 1.44
C CYS A 64 -9.30 -2.04 1.63
N VAL A 65 -8.48 -1.51 2.54
CA VAL A 65 -8.11 -0.10 2.66
C VAL A 65 -6.70 0.05 2.11
N LEU A 66 -6.51 0.93 1.10
CA LEU A 66 -5.21 1.23 0.50
C LEU A 66 -4.86 2.69 0.74
N VAL A 67 -3.73 2.94 1.37
CA VAL A 67 -3.29 4.29 1.74
C VAL A 67 -1.79 4.48 1.54
N GLU A 68 -1.39 5.70 1.19
CA GLU A 68 -0.03 6.20 1.40
C GLU A 68 0.06 6.61 2.88
N PRO A 69 0.81 5.90 3.75
CA PRO A 69 0.73 6.14 5.19
C PRO A 69 1.45 7.43 5.62
N LEU A 70 0.78 8.26 6.42
CA LEU A 70 1.20 9.55 6.98
C LEU A 70 1.40 10.68 5.98
N LEU A 71 1.78 10.39 4.74
CA LEU A 71 2.12 11.40 3.74
C LEU A 71 1.64 10.96 2.36
N GLN A 72 0.73 11.72 1.78
CA GLN A 72 0.32 11.60 0.39
C GLN A 72 1.29 12.42 -0.48
N GLY A 73 2.18 11.74 -1.22
CA GLY A 73 3.25 12.40 -1.96
C GLY A 73 2.75 13.19 -3.15
N ALA A 74 2.38 12.50 -4.22
CA ALA A 74 1.93 13.11 -5.48
C ALA A 74 0.62 13.90 -5.32
N GLY A 75 -0.22 13.54 -4.36
CA GLY A 75 -1.45 14.26 -4.01
C GLY A 75 -1.25 15.62 -3.33
N GLY A 76 -0.03 16.17 -3.34
CA GLY A 76 0.25 17.52 -2.84
C GLY A 76 1.00 17.58 -1.51
N MET A 77 1.77 16.54 -1.17
CA MET A 77 2.55 16.45 0.08
C MET A 77 1.68 16.65 1.33
N ARG A 78 0.50 16.03 1.33
CA ARG A 78 -0.49 16.15 2.41
C ARG A 78 -0.13 15.21 3.55
N MET A 79 0.02 15.76 4.73
CA MET A 79 0.31 14.98 5.94
C MET A 79 -0.96 14.80 6.78
N TYR A 80 -1.07 13.65 7.45
CA TYR A 80 -2.15 13.36 8.39
C TYR A 80 -1.63 12.57 9.59
N ASP A 81 -2.42 12.58 10.66
CA ASP A 81 -2.01 12.03 11.96
C ASP A 81 -2.05 10.49 11.98
N ILE A 82 -1.13 9.90 12.74
CA ILE A 82 -1.01 8.45 12.95
C ILE A 82 -2.28 7.80 13.55
N SER A 83 -3.10 8.59 14.24
CA SER A 83 -4.36 8.10 14.83
C SER A 83 -5.34 7.57 13.77
N PHE A 84 -5.32 8.16 12.56
CA PHE A 84 -6.09 7.65 11.43
C PHE A 84 -5.68 6.22 11.07
N LEU A 85 -4.38 5.96 10.96
CA LEU A 85 -3.86 4.63 10.60
C LEU A 85 -4.13 3.59 11.70
N LYS A 86 -4.01 3.98 12.97
CA LYS A 86 -4.36 3.13 14.12
C LYS A 86 -5.83 2.75 14.07
N ARG A 87 -6.70 3.74 13.83
CA ARG A 87 -8.14 3.48 13.71
C ARG A 87 -8.47 2.62 12.50
N ALA A 88 -7.80 2.85 11.36
CA ALA A 88 -7.96 2.00 10.17
C ALA A 88 -7.58 0.55 10.46
N ARG A 89 -6.49 0.31 11.21
CA ARG A 89 -6.09 -1.05 11.62
C ARG A 89 -7.16 -1.73 12.48
N GLU A 90 -7.67 -1.03 13.49
CA GLU A 90 -8.73 -1.54 14.37
C GLU A 90 -9.98 -1.95 13.57
N LEU A 91 -10.44 -1.09 12.67
CA LEU A 91 -11.62 -1.37 11.85
C LEU A 91 -11.36 -2.50 10.85
N CYS A 92 -10.19 -2.53 10.23
CA CYS A 92 -9.80 -3.62 9.34
C CYS A 92 -9.79 -4.97 10.06
N ASP A 93 -9.28 -5.02 11.29
CA ASP A 93 -9.28 -6.23 12.11
C ASP A 93 -10.70 -6.64 12.52
N GLN A 94 -11.51 -5.68 12.94
CA GLN A 94 -12.88 -5.91 13.37
C GLN A 94 -13.75 -6.51 12.25
N TYR A 95 -13.59 -6.02 11.02
CA TYR A 95 -14.45 -6.41 9.89
C TYR A 95 -13.78 -7.38 8.90
N GLY A 96 -12.55 -7.82 9.16
CA GLY A 96 -11.81 -8.73 8.30
C GLY A 96 -11.47 -8.13 6.93
N VAL A 97 -11.23 -6.82 6.87
CA VAL A 97 -10.78 -6.06 5.70
C VAL A 97 -9.24 -6.01 5.70
N LEU A 98 -8.60 -6.08 4.54
CA LEU A 98 -7.14 -5.97 4.47
C LEU A 98 -6.70 -4.51 4.55
N LEU A 99 -5.64 -4.23 5.33
CA LEU A 99 -4.97 -2.95 5.34
C LEU A 99 -3.71 -3.02 4.48
N ILE A 100 -3.60 -2.14 3.49
CA ILE A 100 -2.48 -2.07 2.54
C ILE A 100 -1.80 -0.71 2.69
N PHE A 101 -0.50 -0.72 2.96
CA PHE A 101 0.31 0.48 2.95
C PHE A 101 1.12 0.58 1.66
N ASP A 102 0.93 1.67 0.94
CA ASP A 102 1.79 2.06 -0.17
C ASP A 102 2.94 2.91 0.38
N GLU A 103 4.04 2.27 0.71
CA GLU A 103 5.26 2.94 1.17
C GLU A 103 6.29 3.14 0.05
N VAL A 104 5.85 3.17 -1.19
CA VAL A 104 6.73 3.46 -2.34
C VAL A 104 7.40 4.84 -2.19
N ALA A 105 6.68 5.83 -1.64
CA ALA A 105 7.21 7.17 -1.38
C ALA A 105 7.56 7.41 0.09
N THR A 106 6.89 6.76 1.03
CA THR A 106 6.99 7.03 2.47
C THR A 106 8.02 6.17 3.20
N GLY A 107 8.45 5.06 2.59
CA GLY A 107 9.44 4.17 3.17
C GLY A 107 10.86 4.72 3.19
N PHE A 108 11.76 3.98 3.80
CA PHE A 108 13.20 4.26 3.87
C PHE A 108 13.53 5.61 4.50
N GLY A 109 12.86 5.97 5.59
CA GLY A 109 13.18 7.14 6.39
C GLY A 109 12.42 8.43 6.02
N ARG A 110 11.60 8.46 4.97
CA ARG A 110 10.90 9.67 4.53
C ARG A 110 10.07 10.33 5.64
N THR A 111 9.47 9.54 6.51
CA THR A 111 8.61 10.01 7.62
C THR A 111 9.33 10.04 8.98
N GLY A 112 10.66 9.84 9.01
CA GLY A 112 11.45 9.73 10.24
C GLY A 112 11.53 8.32 10.82
N ASN A 113 10.75 7.37 10.30
CA ASN A 113 10.83 5.95 10.64
C ASN A 113 11.36 5.18 9.43
N ARG A 114 11.93 3.98 9.63
CA ARG A 114 12.35 3.12 8.51
C ARG A 114 11.17 2.90 7.56
N PHE A 115 10.06 2.45 8.14
CA PHE A 115 8.75 2.31 7.50
C PHE A 115 7.66 2.77 8.46
N VAL A 116 6.56 3.28 7.96
CA VAL A 116 5.38 3.56 8.80
C VAL A 116 4.77 2.24 9.31
N ALA A 117 5.00 1.15 8.59
CA ALA A 117 4.66 -0.21 9.03
C ALA A 117 5.28 -0.60 10.38
N ASP A 118 6.37 0.04 10.81
CA ASP A 118 6.96 -0.14 12.16
C ASP A 118 6.06 0.43 13.27
N LEU A 119 5.17 1.38 12.95
CA LEU A 119 4.24 2.01 13.89
C LEU A 119 2.85 1.36 13.88
N VAL A 120 2.36 0.97 12.71
CA VAL A 120 1.07 0.31 12.51
C VAL A 120 1.27 -0.77 11.44
N LEU A 121 1.13 -2.04 11.81
CA LEU A 121 1.41 -3.16 10.92
C LEU A 121 0.27 -3.37 9.90
N PRO A 122 0.53 -3.22 8.58
CA PRO A 122 -0.43 -3.54 7.54
C PRO A 122 -0.47 -5.07 7.27
N ASP A 123 -1.48 -5.52 6.52
CA ASP A 123 -1.52 -6.89 5.98
C ASP A 123 -0.62 -7.02 4.75
N ILE A 124 -0.52 -5.94 3.97
CA ILE A 124 0.31 -5.86 2.76
C ILE A 124 1.07 -4.54 2.76
N LEU A 125 2.35 -4.61 2.45
CA LEU A 125 3.25 -3.47 2.32
C LEU A 125 3.83 -3.42 0.92
N VAL A 126 3.69 -2.27 0.24
CA VAL A 126 4.24 -2.03 -1.10
C VAL A 126 5.46 -1.13 -1.00
N LEU A 127 6.57 -1.56 -1.59
CA LEU A 127 7.86 -0.86 -1.58
C LEU A 127 8.34 -0.60 -3.01
N GLY A 128 9.05 0.50 -3.22
CA GLY A 128 9.64 0.86 -4.50
C GLY A 128 10.62 2.01 -4.34
N LYS A 129 10.87 2.75 -5.39
CA LYS A 129 11.74 3.96 -5.42
C LYS A 129 13.07 3.75 -4.67
N ALA A 130 13.14 4.18 -3.40
CA ALA A 130 14.35 4.08 -2.56
C ALA A 130 14.81 2.63 -2.33
N LEU A 131 13.97 1.64 -2.57
CA LEU A 131 14.31 0.21 -2.44
C LEU A 131 15.61 -0.15 -3.18
N THR A 132 15.84 0.43 -4.34
CA THR A 132 17.05 0.18 -5.15
C THR A 132 18.01 1.38 -5.19
N GLY A 133 17.75 2.43 -4.40
CA GLY A 133 18.55 3.66 -4.44
C GLY A 133 18.51 4.39 -5.78
N GLY A 134 17.54 4.09 -6.63
CA GLY A 134 17.40 4.69 -7.98
C GLY A 134 18.26 4.05 -9.07
N TYR A 135 19.02 2.99 -8.78
CA TYR A 135 19.90 2.33 -9.78
C TYR A 135 19.14 1.55 -10.83
N ILE A 136 17.99 0.96 -10.46
CA ILE A 136 17.15 0.16 -11.37
C ILE A 136 15.70 0.20 -10.89
N GLY A 137 14.75 0.22 -11.83
CA GLY A 137 13.33 0.12 -11.51
C GLY A 137 13.01 -1.24 -10.88
N HIS A 138 12.51 -1.23 -9.65
CA HIS A 138 12.07 -2.42 -8.94
C HIS A 138 11.05 -2.07 -7.87
N ALA A 139 10.18 -3.02 -7.57
CA ALA A 139 9.21 -2.92 -6.49
C ALA A 139 9.08 -4.27 -5.78
N ALA A 140 8.62 -4.24 -4.55
CA ALA A 140 8.32 -5.43 -3.76
C ALA A 140 6.96 -5.27 -3.08
N THR A 141 6.21 -6.36 -3.04
CA THR A 141 4.99 -6.48 -2.25
C THR A 141 5.25 -7.51 -1.17
N VAL A 142 5.20 -7.07 0.07
CA VAL A 142 5.38 -7.91 1.26
C VAL A 142 4.02 -8.17 1.86
N ALA A 143 3.68 -9.42 2.13
CA ALA A 143 2.41 -9.81 2.73
C ALA A 143 2.63 -10.58 4.04
N ASN A 144 1.69 -10.43 4.96
CA ASN A 144 1.70 -11.23 6.19
C ASN A 144 1.23 -12.68 5.94
N HIS A 145 1.38 -13.54 6.94
CA HIS A 145 0.99 -14.95 6.82
C HIS A 145 -0.50 -15.14 6.53
N LYS A 146 -1.38 -14.30 7.03
CA LYS A 146 -2.83 -14.37 6.75
C LYS A 146 -3.12 -14.27 5.25
N VAL A 147 -2.40 -13.39 4.55
CA VAL A 147 -2.52 -13.23 3.09
C VAL A 147 -1.84 -14.39 2.36
N TYR A 148 -0.64 -14.78 2.79
CA TYR A 148 0.13 -15.88 2.20
C TYR A 148 -0.63 -17.20 2.28
N ASP A 149 -1.17 -17.54 3.43
CA ASP A 149 -1.86 -18.81 3.70
C ASP A 149 -3.12 -18.99 2.82
N ALA A 150 -3.72 -17.89 2.36
CA ALA A 150 -4.85 -17.97 1.43
C ALA A 150 -4.48 -18.57 0.05
N PHE A 151 -3.21 -18.51 -0.31
CA PHE A 151 -2.66 -19.06 -1.57
C PHE A 151 -1.82 -20.32 -1.36
N TYR A 152 -1.37 -20.59 -0.14
CA TYR A 152 -0.55 -21.74 0.20
C TYR A 152 -1.42 -22.98 0.37
N SER A 153 -1.50 -23.80 -0.68
CA SER A 153 -2.33 -25.01 -0.73
C SER A 153 -1.79 -26.00 -1.76
N ASP A 154 -2.04 -27.30 -1.54
CA ASP A 154 -1.80 -28.35 -2.53
C ASP A 154 -2.84 -28.31 -3.67
N ASP A 155 -3.97 -27.61 -3.49
CA ASP A 155 -4.94 -27.40 -4.55
C ASP A 155 -4.47 -26.27 -5.49
N PRO A 156 -4.19 -26.57 -6.78
CA PRO A 156 -3.73 -25.58 -7.75
C PRO A 156 -4.72 -24.44 -8.01
N ASN A 157 -5.99 -24.59 -7.65
CA ASN A 157 -6.99 -23.53 -7.77
C ASN A 157 -6.76 -22.39 -6.77
N HIS A 158 -5.96 -22.61 -5.72
CA HIS A 158 -5.59 -21.58 -4.75
C HIS A 158 -4.30 -20.84 -5.14
N ALA A 159 -3.60 -21.27 -6.17
CA ALA A 159 -2.35 -20.62 -6.58
C ALA A 159 -2.57 -19.16 -6.98
N LEU A 160 -1.68 -18.29 -6.53
CA LEU A 160 -1.62 -16.90 -7.02
C LEU A 160 -1.07 -16.90 -8.44
N MET A 161 -1.96 -16.88 -9.44
CA MET A 161 -1.61 -16.87 -10.87
C MET A 161 -1.21 -15.48 -11.33
N HIS A 162 -0.24 -14.86 -10.66
CA HIS A 162 0.34 -13.58 -11.00
C HIS A 162 1.86 -13.64 -10.94
N GLY A 163 2.50 -13.42 -12.07
CA GLY A 163 3.96 -13.49 -12.20
C GLY A 163 4.44 -12.80 -13.48
N PRO A 164 4.78 -11.50 -13.44
CA PRO A 164 5.44 -10.84 -14.55
C PRO A 164 6.73 -11.59 -14.98
N THR A 165 7.02 -11.61 -16.28
CA THR A 165 8.15 -12.38 -16.86
C THR A 165 9.49 -12.13 -16.14
N PHE A 166 9.74 -10.89 -15.71
CA PHE A 166 10.99 -10.50 -15.04
C PHE A 166 10.83 -10.33 -13.52
N MET A 167 9.81 -10.95 -12.92
CA MET A 167 9.68 -11.01 -11.46
C MET A 167 10.92 -11.68 -10.85
N GLY A 168 11.42 -11.12 -9.74
CA GLY A 168 12.64 -11.63 -9.10
C GLY A 168 13.92 -11.36 -9.90
N ASN A 169 13.97 -10.32 -10.74
CA ASN A 169 15.15 -9.94 -11.49
C ASN A 169 16.38 -9.88 -10.58
N ALA A 170 17.39 -10.72 -10.86
CA ALA A 170 18.54 -10.89 -9.98
C ALA A 170 19.36 -9.60 -9.79
N LEU A 171 19.50 -8.78 -10.84
CA LEU A 171 20.22 -7.50 -10.73
C LEU A 171 19.46 -6.50 -9.83
N ALA A 172 18.15 -6.43 -10.01
CA ALA A 172 17.31 -5.55 -9.20
C ALA A 172 17.26 -6.00 -7.73
N CYS A 173 17.16 -7.31 -7.48
CA CYS A 173 17.24 -7.87 -6.14
C CYS A 173 18.60 -7.59 -5.49
N ALA A 174 19.70 -7.73 -6.21
CA ALA A 174 21.04 -7.43 -5.71
C ALA A 174 21.19 -5.93 -5.37
N ALA A 175 20.66 -5.04 -6.22
CA ALA A 175 20.64 -3.60 -5.94
C ALA A 175 19.81 -3.26 -4.70
N ALA A 176 18.62 -3.87 -4.56
CA ALA A 176 17.76 -3.69 -3.40
C ALA A 176 18.42 -4.16 -2.09
N LEU A 177 18.99 -5.36 -2.10
CA LEU A 177 19.71 -5.91 -0.93
C LEU A 177 20.88 -5.00 -0.55
N LYS A 178 21.64 -4.51 -1.52
CA LYS A 178 22.76 -3.62 -1.26
C LYS A 178 22.29 -2.24 -0.75
N GLY A 179 21.17 -1.75 -1.26
CA GLY A 179 20.54 -0.52 -0.77
C GLY A 179 20.14 -0.62 0.70
N ILE A 180 19.49 -1.73 1.08
CA ILE A 180 19.11 -2.01 2.48
C ILE A 180 20.35 -2.13 3.38
N GLU A 181 21.38 -2.88 2.95
CA GLU A 181 22.64 -3.01 3.69
C GLU A 181 23.30 -1.64 3.95
N ILE A 182 23.35 -0.78 2.93
CA ILE A 182 23.94 0.57 3.07
C ILE A 182 23.10 1.42 4.01
N PHE A 183 21.77 1.38 3.88
CA PHE A 183 20.85 2.13 4.74
C PHE A 183 21.05 1.79 6.22
N GLU A 184 21.20 0.51 6.54
CA GLU A 184 21.43 0.03 7.90
C GLU A 184 22.85 0.35 8.38
N ARG A 185 23.88 0.02 7.59
CA ARG A 185 25.29 0.23 7.95
C ARG A 185 25.63 1.69 8.20
N GLU A 186 25.12 2.59 7.39
CA GLU A 186 25.39 4.03 7.48
C GLU A 186 24.48 4.76 8.47
N ASP A 187 23.58 4.03 9.12
CA ASP A 187 22.63 4.58 10.09
C ASP A 187 21.90 5.82 9.56
N TYR A 188 21.23 5.66 8.40
CA TYR A 188 20.56 6.79 7.76
C TYR A 188 19.44 7.38 8.61
N LEU A 189 18.76 6.58 9.45
CA LEU A 189 17.69 7.09 10.31
C LEU A 189 18.18 8.14 11.30
N SER A 190 19.39 8.01 11.83
CA SER A 190 19.94 9.02 12.73
C SER A 190 20.40 10.30 12.04
N LYS A 191 20.48 10.28 10.71
CA LYS A 191 20.86 11.43 9.86
C LYS A 191 19.66 12.19 9.30
N ILE A 192 18.47 11.64 9.40
CA ILE A 192 17.20 12.21 8.95
C ILE A 192 16.48 12.90 10.11
#